data_4cedc938733ebbaa1e88d3a93a0bfa4c
#
_entry.id   4cedc938733ebbaa1e88d3a93a0bfa4c
#
_cell.length_a   1.000
_cell.length_b   1.000
_cell.length_c   1.000
_cell.angle_alpha   90.00
_cell.angle_beta   90.00
_cell.angle_gamma   90.00
#
_symmetry.space_group_name_H-M   'P 1'
#
loop_
_entity.id
_entity.type
_entity.pdbx_description
1 polymer ?
#
loop_
_entity_poly.entity_id
_entity_poly.type
_entity_poly.pdbx_seq_one_letter_code
_entity_poly.pdbx_strand_id
1 'polypeptide(L)'
;MKRSVVLSIFLIGILFFTQAYSQTNGWSFHFGKTMPVGSFARSSNAFLQNNIGEGAAKNGFGIGVKGQCSLRLPVLRRLKLMASVDIMYNGLNDGAKTMIETHNNPSDYFTASAPSYCNVPIMAGVNLYRSLFGAIKVYGEVGMGVNFRMVSDMDRVFTVESGEGGKEYFSGKINFDNTSTFAFQLGVGLCFFNRLSLAFIYYNLGTAELKGSLESIESMNLLLESIGEEYREFTNGKVGASMFVMRLGWHF
;
A
#
# COMPACT_ATOMS: atom_id res chain seq x y z
N MET A 1 -6.17 -16.00 12.95
CA MET A 1 -4.77 -16.26 12.57
C MET A 1 -4.05 -15.05 11.92
N LYS A 2 -4.72 -14.14 11.18
CA LYS A 2 -4.06 -13.06 10.42
C LYS A 2 -3.41 -11.95 11.27
N ARG A 3 -3.92 -11.63 12.47
CA ARG A 3 -3.36 -10.56 13.35
C ARG A 3 -2.05 -10.93 14.05
N SER A 4 -1.84 -12.21 14.35
CA SER A 4 -0.62 -12.67 15.04
C SER A 4 0.61 -12.68 14.14
N VAL A 5 0.46 -12.89 12.83
CA VAL A 5 1.58 -12.90 11.88
C VAL A 5 2.17 -11.48 11.71
N VAL A 6 1.33 -10.45 11.61
CA VAL A 6 1.78 -9.06 11.51
C VAL A 6 2.49 -8.62 12.78
N LEU A 7 1.95 -9.00 13.94
CA LEU A 7 2.58 -8.70 15.24
C LEU A 7 3.92 -9.43 15.40
N SER A 8 4.01 -10.68 14.94
CA SER A 8 5.25 -11.46 14.98
C SER A 8 6.34 -10.88 14.07
N ILE A 9 5.98 -10.43 12.86
CA ILE A 9 6.92 -9.77 11.94
C ILE A 9 7.40 -8.45 12.54
N PHE A 10 6.51 -7.69 13.18
CA PHE A 10 6.85 -6.44 13.86
C PHE A 10 7.77 -6.67 15.06
N LEU A 11 7.50 -7.70 15.88
CA LEU A 11 8.35 -8.10 17.01
C LEU A 11 9.72 -8.65 16.56
N ILE A 12 9.78 -9.44 15.50
CA ILE A 12 11.03 -9.93 14.92
C ILE A 12 11.84 -8.75 14.38
N GLY A 13 11.21 -7.80 13.69
CA GLY A 13 11.84 -6.56 13.25
C GLY A 13 12.48 -5.79 14.43
N ILE A 14 11.76 -5.61 15.53
CA ILE A 14 12.28 -4.95 16.73
C ILE A 14 13.44 -5.73 17.36
N LEU A 15 13.36 -7.05 17.45
CA LEU A 15 14.43 -7.89 18.03
C LEU A 15 15.73 -7.87 17.22
N PHE A 16 15.66 -7.81 15.89
CA PHE A 16 16.86 -7.63 15.06
C PHE A 16 17.52 -6.26 15.24
N PHE A 17 16.75 -5.22 15.57
CA PHE A 17 17.28 -3.88 15.80
C PHE A 17 17.95 -3.70 17.15
N THR A 18 17.58 -4.48 18.18
CA THR A 18 18.16 -4.33 19.53
C THR A 18 19.57 -4.89 19.71
N GLN A 19 20.02 -5.77 18.83
CA GLN A 19 21.39 -6.36 18.93
C GLN A 19 22.48 -5.59 18.17
N ALA A 20 22.15 -4.55 17.41
CA ALA A 20 23.10 -3.79 16.59
C ALA A 20 23.69 -2.56 17.29
N TYR A 21 23.91 -2.59 18.60
CA TYR A 21 24.54 -1.49 19.34
C TYR A 21 26.06 -1.44 19.08
N SER A 22 26.45 -0.69 18.06
CA SER A 22 27.82 -0.22 17.85
C SER A 22 27.79 1.21 17.32
N GLN A 23 28.67 2.06 17.76
CA GLN A 23 28.74 3.53 17.66
C GLN A 23 28.50 4.21 16.28
N THR A 24 28.13 3.49 15.25
CA THR A 24 27.82 4.01 13.91
C THR A 24 26.45 3.60 13.38
N ASN A 25 25.70 2.91 14.20
CA ASN A 25 24.35 2.45 13.86
C ASN A 25 23.33 3.47 14.34
N GLY A 26 22.33 3.73 13.55
CA GLY A 26 21.25 4.63 13.91
C GLY A 26 19.93 4.09 13.41
N TRP A 27 18.88 4.52 14.03
CA TRP A 27 17.54 4.30 13.52
C TRP A 27 16.84 5.65 13.33
N SER A 28 15.83 5.67 12.51
CA SER A 28 15.03 6.85 12.25
C SER A 28 13.56 6.47 12.15
N PHE A 29 12.73 7.36 12.68
CA PHE A 29 11.31 7.37 12.41
C PHE A 29 11.04 8.39 11.32
N HIS A 30 10.10 8.08 10.43
CA HIS A 30 9.73 9.01 9.37
C HIS A 30 8.25 8.93 9.03
N PHE A 31 7.75 10.04 8.49
CA PHE A 31 6.41 10.15 7.96
C PHE A 31 6.43 11.00 6.69
N GLY A 32 5.41 10.88 5.87
CA GLY A 32 5.40 11.62 4.62
C GLY A 32 4.11 11.50 3.83
N LYS A 33 4.07 12.26 2.73
CA LYS A 33 2.99 12.24 1.76
C LYS A 33 3.31 11.21 0.68
N THR A 34 2.39 10.32 0.40
CA THR A 34 2.45 9.39 -0.73
C THR A 34 1.71 9.96 -1.93
N MET A 35 2.32 9.88 -3.10
CA MET A 35 1.82 10.39 -4.36
C MET A 35 1.84 9.26 -5.39
N PRO A 36 0.73 8.53 -5.56
CA PRO A 36 0.61 7.48 -6.57
C PRO A 36 0.91 7.98 -7.97
N VAL A 37 1.52 7.13 -8.80
CA VAL A 37 1.87 7.45 -10.19
C VAL A 37 1.61 6.28 -11.13
N GLY A 38 1.61 6.54 -12.44
CA GLY A 38 1.39 5.51 -13.46
C GLY A 38 0.02 4.85 -13.37
N SER A 39 -0.03 3.56 -13.56
CA SER A 39 -1.27 2.78 -13.49
C SER A 39 -1.94 2.80 -12.10
N PHE A 40 -1.15 3.03 -11.04
CA PHE A 40 -1.70 3.12 -9.68
C PHE A 40 -2.54 4.38 -9.45
N ALA A 41 -2.19 5.49 -10.09
CA ALA A 41 -2.90 6.78 -9.96
C ALA A 41 -4.06 6.94 -10.94
N ARG A 42 -4.05 6.19 -12.06
CA ARG A 42 -5.07 6.37 -13.10
C ARG A 42 -6.43 5.97 -12.57
N SER A 43 -7.42 6.84 -12.83
CA SER A 43 -8.80 6.49 -12.62
C SER A 43 -9.31 5.69 -13.81
N SER A 44 -9.80 4.52 -13.50
CA SER A 44 -10.51 3.70 -14.45
C SER A 44 -11.80 3.24 -13.81
N ASN A 45 -12.68 2.70 -14.63
CA ASN A 45 -13.87 1.99 -14.18
C ASN A 45 -13.51 0.64 -13.51
N ALA A 46 -12.30 0.53 -12.94
CA ALA A 46 -11.63 -0.66 -12.46
C ALA A 46 -12.50 -1.54 -11.60
N PHE A 47 -13.15 -0.93 -10.64
CA PHE A 47 -14.01 -1.64 -9.71
C PHE A 47 -15.43 -1.87 -10.24
N LEU A 48 -15.77 -1.32 -11.42
CA LEU A 48 -17.08 -1.45 -12.05
C LEU A 48 -17.09 -2.44 -13.22
N GLN A 49 -15.97 -2.63 -13.90
CA GLN A 49 -15.80 -3.52 -15.03
C GLN A 49 -14.62 -4.46 -14.79
N ASN A 50 -14.77 -5.74 -15.10
CA ASN A 50 -13.80 -6.82 -14.81
C ASN A 50 -12.47 -6.73 -15.55
N ASN A 51 -11.98 -5.56 -15.94
CA ASN A 51 -10.84 -5.50 -16.84
C ASN A 51 -9.95 -4.29 -16.58
N ILE A 52 -9.04 -4.37 -15.53
CA ILE A 52 -8.27 -3.17 -15.30
C ILE A 52 -6.95 -3.34 -14.54
N GLY A 53 -5.89 -2.92 -15.19
CA GLY A 53 -4.58 -2.73 -14.61
C GLY A 53 -4.36 -1.36 -13.92
N GLU A 54 -5.41 -0.68 -13.45
CA GLU A 54 -5.35 0.66 -12.87
C GLU A 54 -5.88 0.67 -11.45
N GLY A 55 -5.23 1.43 -10.57
CA GLY A 55 -5.51 1.43 -9.13
C GLY A 55 -6.43 2.55 -8.66
N ALA A 56 -6.59 3.60 -9.45
CA ALA A 56 -7.33 4.82 -9.08
C ALA A 56 -6.95 5.42 -7.72
N ALA A 57 -5.73 5.16 -7.24
CA ALA A 57 -5.28 5.62 -5.93
C ALA A 57 -5.02 7.14 -5.92
N LYS A 58 -5.46 7.81 -4.86
CA LYS A 58 -5.15 9.22 -4.60
C LYS A 58 -3.96 9.38 -3.66
N ASN A 59 -3.48 10.62 -3.56
CA ASN A 59 -2.49 10.98 -2.56
C ASN A 59 -2.92 10.52 -1.16
N GLY A 60 -1.95 10.01 -0.41
CA GLY A 60 -2.16 9.51 0.93
C GLY A 60 -1.02 9.90 1.85
N PHE A 61 -0.82 9.11 2.87
CA PHE A 61 0.26 9.29 3.82
C PHE A 61 1.01 7.98 4.08
N GLY A 62 2.25 8.11 4.56
CA GLY A 62 3.06 6.98 4.97
C GLY A 62 3.79 7.30 6.27
N ILE A 63 3.99 6.28 7.08
CA ILE A 63 4.82 6.30 8.27
C ILE A 63 5.76 5.10 8.24
N GLY A 64 6.92 5.22 8.85
CA GLY A 64 7.83 4.08 8.89
C GLY A 64 9.02 4.26 9.81
N VAL A 65 9.76 3.18 9.92
CA VAL A 65 11.03 3.11 10.65
C VAL A 65 12.13 2.60 9.74
N LYS A 66 13.32 3.14 9.90
CA LYS A 66 14.51 2.73 9.16
C LYS A 66 15.70 2.59 10.08
N GLY A 67 16.31 1.42 10.08
CA GLY A 67 17.59 1.15 10.71
C GLY A 67 18.73 1.26 9.72
N GLN A 68 19.88 1.75 10.17
CA GLN A 68 21.10 1.89 9.37
C GLN A 68 22.32 1.37 10.10
N CYS A 69 23.21 0.71 9.37
CA CYS A 69 24.46 0.19 9.87
C CYS A 69 25.60 0.59 8.93
N SER A 70 26.65 1.19 9.46
CA SER A 70 27.84 1.56 8.68
C SER A 70 28.73 0.36 8.42
N LEU A 71 29.16 0.18 7.18
CA LEU A 71 30.18 -0.80 6.84
C LEU A 71 31.55 -0.29 7.29
N ARG A 72 32.28 -1.10 8.08
CA ARG A 72 33.63 -0.76 8.60
C ARG A 72 34.75 -0.84 7.57
N LEU A 73 34.43 -0.92 6.27
CA LEU A 73 35.44 -1.00 5.21
C LEU A 73 35.95 0.42 4.88
N PRO A 74 37.30 0.63 4.82
CA PRO A 74 37.86 1.98 4.60
C PRO A 74 37.38 2.64 3.33
N VAL A 75 37.21 1.88 2.25
CA VAL A 75 36.71 2.36 0.94
C VAL A 75 35.23 2.70 0.95
N LEU A 76 34.44 2.07 1.85
CA LEU A 76 32.98 2.15 1.90
C LEU A 76 32.45 2.93 3.10
N ARG A 77 33.26 3.77 3.74
CA ARG A 77 32.86 4.57 4.94
C ARG A 77 31.62 5.44 4.73
N ARG A 78 31.30 5.77 3.47
CA ARG A 78 30.12 6.60 3.11
C ARG A 78 28.88 5.75 2.84
N LEU A 79 29.04 4.44 2.73
CA LEU A 79 27.97 3.49 2.47
C LEU A 79 27.44 2.94 3.79
N LYS A 80 26.12 2.97 3.95
CA LYS A 80 25.42 2.34 5.06
C LYS A 80 24.44 1.30 4.52
N LEU A 81 24.44 0.13 5.14
CA LEU A 81 23.33 -0.79 4.95
C LEU A 81 22.08 -0.21 5.61
N MET A 82 20.93 -0.45 5.02
CA MET A 82 19.65 -0.05 5.59
C MET A 82 18.63 -1.18 5.57
N ALA A 83 17.74 -1.15 6.53
CA ALA A 83 16.49 -1.90 6.50
C ALA A 83 15.36 -0.97 6.93
N SER A 84 14.22 -1.03 6.26
CA SER A 84 13.05 -0.22 6.60
C SER A 84 11.75 -1.01 6.52
N VAL A 85 10.78 -0.56 7.32
CA VAL A 85 9.39 -0.97 7.24
C VAL A 85 8.56 0.29 7.19
N ASP A 86 7.73 0.40 6.17
CA ASP A 86 6.82 1.51 5.97
C ASP A 86 5.37 1.01 5.98
N ILE A 87 4.43 1.86 6.37
CA ILE A 87 2.99 1.67 6.21
C ILE A 87 2.50 2.84 5.38
N MET A 88 1.94 2.56 4.21
CA MET A 88 1.50 3.56 3.26
C MET A 88 0.01 3.38 2.97
N TYR A 89 -0.77 4.42 3.22
CA TYR A 89 -2.21 4.41 3.03
C TYR A 89 -2.62 5.35 1.90
N ASN A 90 -3.43 4.84 0.97
CA ASN A 90 -3.96 5.57 -0.17
C ASN A 90 -5.44 5.24 -0.34
N GLY A 91 -6.32 6.24 -0.30
CA GLY A 91 -7.71 6.08 -0.71
C GLY A 91 -7.85 6.06 -2.24
N LEU A 92 -9.06 5.86 -2.74
CA LEU A 92 -9.36 6.08 -4.15
C LEU A 92 -9.44 7.57 -4.47
N ASN A 93 -9.17 7.94 -5.71
CA ASN A 93 -9.40 9.30 -6.18
C ASN A 93 -10.91 9.61 -6.19
N ASP A 94 -11.22 10.90 -6.10
CA ASP A 94 -12.60 11.33 -5.86
C ASP A 94 -13.53 10.96 -7.04
N GLY A 95 -13.02 10.94 -8.28
CA GLY A 95 -13.79 10.50 -9.43
C GLY A 95 -14.18 9.01 -9.35
N ALA A 96 -13.23 8.13 -9.07
CA ALA A 96 -13.49 6.70 -8.93
C ALA A 96 -14.40 6.42 -7.71
N LYS A 97 -14.18 7.13 -6.61
CA LYS A 97 -15.01 7.04 -5.42
C LYS A 97 -16.47 7.40 -5.73
N THR A 98 -16.71 8.57 -6.35
CA THR A 98 -18.04 9.00 -6.75
C THR A 98 -18.70 8.01 -7.70
N MET A 99 -17.96 7.48 -8.68
CA MET A 99 -18.50 6.48 -9.60
C MET A 99 -18.96 5.21 -8.87
N ILE A 100 -18.15 4.69 -7.94
CA ILE A 100 -18.51 3.51 -7.15
C ILE A 100 -19.75 3.80 -6.31
N GLU A 101 -19.75 4.91 -5.57
CA GLU A 101 -20.85 5.31 -4.69
C GLU A 101 -22.15 5.54 -5.48
N THR A 102 -22.09 6.22 -6.63
CA THR A 102 -23.27 6.47 -7.48
C THR A 102 -23.78 5.19 -8.13
N HIS A 103 -22.88 4.33 -8.62
CA HIS A 103 -23.28 3.09 -9.29
C HIS A 103 -23.84 2.05 -8.33
N ASN A 104 -23.32 2.02 -7.10
CA ASN A 104 -23.74 1.08 -6.07
C ASN A 104 -24.81 1.63 -5.13
N ASN A 105 -25.31 2.85 -5.35
CA ASN A 105 -26.42 3.45 -4.59
C ASN A 105 -27.61 3.75 -5.53
N PRO A 106 -28.29 2.75 -6.05
CA PRO A 106 -29.45 2.97 -6.94
C PRO A 106 -30.67 3.51 -6.19
N SER A 107 -30.63 3.53 -4.86
CA SER A 107 -31.67 4.10 -3.99
C SER A 107 -31.04 4.60 -2.69
N ASP A 108 -31.72 5.52 -1.99
CA ASP A 108 -31.27 6.10 -0.70
C ASP A 108 -31.14 5.08 0.46
N TYR A 109 -31.48 3.81 0.22
CA TYR A 109 -31.44 2.75 1.22
C TYR A 109 -30.09 2.02 1.28
N PHE A 110 -29.18 2.22 0.32
CA PHE A 110 -27.90 1.54 0.26
C PHE A 110 -26.74 2.50 0.47
N THR A 111 -25.84 2.15 1.38
CA THR A 111 -24.57 2.85 1.57
C THR A 111 -23.46 2.02 0.93
N ALA A 112 -22.79 2.57 -0.09
CA ALA A 112 -21.62 1.95 -0.68
C ALA A 112 -20.35 2.51 -0.03
N SER A 113 -19.36 1.65 0.21
CA SER A 113 -18.04 2.06 0.65
C SER A 113 -17.03 1.86 -0.47
N ALA A 114 -16.20 2.88 -0.72
CA ALA A 114 -15.10 2.78 -1.66
C ALA A 114 -13.88 2.14 -0.98
N PRO A 115 -13.18 1.20 -1.62
CA PRO A 115 -12.01 0.56 -1.03
C PRO A 115 -10.83 1.52 -0.91
N SER A 116 -9.87 1.15 -0.08
CA SER A 116 -8.60 1.84 0.11
C SER A 116 -7.44 0.87 0.11
N TYR A 117 -6.24 1.37 -0.18
CA TYR A 117 -5.02 0.59 -0.22
C TYR A 117 -4.18 0.83 1.01
N CYS A 118 -3.72 -0.23 1.64
CA CYS A 118 -2.66 -0.21 2.63
C CYS A 118 -1.50 -1.06 2.12
N ASN A 119 -0.35 -0.43 1.86
CA ASN A 119 0.87 -1.11 1.44
C ASN A 119 1.87 -1.10 2.58
N VAL A 120 2.49 -2.25 2.84
CA VAL A 120 3.51 -2.41 3.88
C VAL A 120 4.79 -2.97 3.24
N PRO A 121 5.64 -2.12 2.63
CA PRO A 121 6.93 -2.53 2.12
C PRO A 121 7.92 -2.77 3.25
N ILE A 122 8.59 -3.91 3.20
CA ILE A 122 9.76 -4.28 4.00
C ILE A 122 10.95 -4.29 3.07
N MET A 123 11.88 -3.36 3.27
CA MET A 123 12.96 -3.08 2.35
C MET A 123 14.33 -3.29 3.01
N ALA A 124 15.28 -3.81 2.24
CA ALA A 124 16.70 -3.82 2.58
C ALA A 124 17.50 -3.17 1.46
N GLY A 125 18.59 -2.49 1.79
CA GLY A 125 19.35 -1.77 0.77
C GLY A 125 20.54 -1.01 1.31
N VAL A 126 20.91 0.03 0.59
CA VAL A 126 22.09 0.85 0.90
C VAL A 126 21.76 2.33 0.80
N ASN A 127 22.40 3.11 1.67
CA ASN A 127 22.44 4.56 1.64
C ASN A 127 23.87 5.04 1.41
N LEU A 128 24.06 5.96 0.48
CA LEU A 128 25.32 6.64 0.22
C LEU A 128 25.24 8.08 0.68
N TYR A 129 26.06 8.47 1.64
CA TYR A 129 26.09 9.82 2.22
C TYR A 129 27.29 10.62 1.72
N ARG A 130 27.06 11.91 1.45
CA ARG A 130 28.11 12.89 1.14
C ARG A 130 27.83 14.18 1.89
N SER A 131 28.83 14.68 2.64
CA SER A 131 28.73 16.02 3.24
C SER A 131 28.78 17.08 2.14
N LEU A 132 27.87 18.05 2.23
CA LEU A 132 27.87 19.24 1.36
C LEU A 132 28.55 20.40 2.08
N PHE A 133 27.97 20.85 3.20
CA PHE A 133 28.45 21.96 4.03
C PHE A 133 28.22 21.63 5.49
N GLY A 134 29.30 21.61 6.29
CA GLY A 134 29.20 21.48 7.75
C GLY A 134 28.19 20.43 8.25
N ALA A 135 27.03 20.90 8.63
CA ALA A 135 25.96 20.08 9.20
C ALA A 135 24.98 19.46 8.20
N ILE A 136 25.16 19.74 6.89
CA ILE A 136 24.25 19.26 5.84
C ILE A 136 24.90 18.12 5.08
N LYS A 137 24.20 16.99 4.99
CA LYS A 137 24.60 15.85 4.16
C LYS A 137 23.53 15.58 3.12
N VAL A 138 23.94 15.28 1.89
CA VAL A 138 23.07 14.68 0.87
C VAL A 138 23.24 13.16 0.93
N TYR A 139 22.17 12.43 0.67
CA TYR A 139 22.23 10.99 0.53
C TYR A 139 21.38 10.49 -0.62
N GLY A 140 21.83 9.39 -1.21
CA GLY A 140 21.05 8.56 -2.11
C GLY A 140 20.73 7.24 -1.43
N GLU A 141 19.55 6.69 -1.69
CA GLU A 141 19.16 5.38 -1.18
C GLU A 141 18.63 4.49 -2.30
N VAL A 142 18.99 3.22 -2.23
CA VAL A 142 18.48 2.16 -3.11
C VAL A 142 18.15 0.96 -2.24
N GLY A 143 16.99 0.37 -2.46
CA GLY A 143 16.55 -0.80 -1.72
C GLY A 143 15.64 -1.71 -2.53
N MET A 144 15.57 -2.95 -2.10
CA MET A 144 14.66 -3.96 -2.61
C MET A 144 14.04 -4.75 -1.47
N GLY A 145 12.91 -5.38 -1.71
CA GLY A 145 12.23 -6.14 -0.67
C GLY A 145 10.88 -6.69 -1.10
N VAL A 146 10.00 -6.83 -0.13
CA VAL A 146 8.65 -7.36 -0.32
C VAL A 146 7.63 -6.33 0.15
N ASN A 147 6.60 -6.13 -0.63
CA ASN A 147 5.44 -5.33 -0.25
C ASN A 147 4.25 -6.25 0.07
N PHE A 148 3.62 -6.03 1.19
CA PHE A 148 2.33 -6.61 1.54
C PHE A 148 1.25 -5.58 1.25
N ARG A 149 0.34 -5.92 0.35
CA ARG A 149 -0.78 -5.05 -0.02
C ARG A 149 -2.06 -5.61 0.55
N MET A 150 -2.78 -4.74 1.23
CA MET A 150 -4.11 -4.97 1.75
C MET A 150 -5.05 -3.97 1.08
N VAL A 151 -6.20 -4.44 0.63
CA VAL A 151 -7.28 -3.61 0.11
C VAL A 151 -8.44 -3.74 1.08
N SER A 152 -9.03 -2.62 1.48
CA SER A 152 -10.20 -2.67 2.36
C SER A 152 -11.39 -3.22 1.60
N ASP A 153 -12.31 -3.82 2.34
CA ASP A 153 -13.53 -4.36 1.79
C ASP A 153 -14.35 -3.28 1.07
N MET A 154 -15.16 -3.70 0.12
CA MET A 154 -16.04 -2.85 -0.66
C MET A 154 -17.47 -3.36 -0.61
N ASP A 155 -18.42 -2.48 -0.27
CA ASP A 155 -19.82 -2.80 -0.39
C ASP A 155 -20.29 -2.60 -1.84
N ARG A 156 -21.04 -3.56 -2.36
CA ARG A 156 -21.55 -3.53 -3.73
C ARG A 156 -23.04 -3.88 -3.76
N VAL A 157 -23.79 -3.16 -4.58
CA VAL A 157 -25.20 -3.44 -4.83
C VAL A 157 -25.32 -4.15 -6.18
N PHE A 158 -26.06 -5.23 -6.17
CA PHE A 158 -26.38 -6.03 -7.36
C PHE A 158 -27.85 -5.80 -7.72
N THR A 159 -28.12 -5.64 -8.99
CA THR A 159 -29.48 -5.48 -9.52
C THR A 159 -29.86 -6.74 -10.28
N VAL A 160 -30.98 -7.33 -9.92
CA VAL A 160 -31.56 -8.50 -10.63
C VAL A 160 -32.88 -8.08 -11.21
N GLU A 161 -33.08 -8.38 -12.48
CA GLU A 161 -34.37 -8.16 -13.14
C GLU A 161 -35.36 -9.26 -12.73
N SER A 162 -36.43 -8.87 -12.08
CA SER A 162 -37.55 -9.75 -11.76
C SER A 162 -38.35 -10.07 -13.03
N GLY A 163 -38.87 -11.29 -13.15
CA GLY A 163 -39.67 -11.74 -14.33
C GLY A 163 -40.94 -10.92 -14.59
N GLU A 164 -41.32 -10.04 -13.67
CA GLU A 164 -42.45 -9.10 -13.81
C GLU A 164 -42.02 -7.68 -14.23
N GLY A 165 -40.75 -7.51 -14.70
CA GLY A 165 -40.20 -6.22 -15.10
C GLY A 165 -39.81 -5.29 -13.95
N GLY A 166 -39.83 -5.80 -12.72
CA GLY A 166 -39.29 -5.13 -11.54
C GLY A 166 -37.78 -5.30 -11.44
N LYS A 167 -37.13 -4.41 -10.68
CA LYS A 167 -35.72 -4.54 -10.32
C LYS A 167 -35.62 -4.80 -8.82
N GLU A 168 -34.98 -5.89 -8.48
CA GLU A 168 -34.63 -6.19 -7.08
C GLU A 168 -33.17 -5.83 -6.84
N TYR A 169 -32.90 -5.23 -5.66
CA TYR A 169 -31.58 -4.77 -5.27
C TYR A 169 -31.07 -5.60 -4.10
N PHE A 170 -29.86 -6.11 -4.24
CA PHE A 170 -29.20 -6.90 -3.20
C PHE A 170 -27.87 -6.25 -2.86
N SER A 171 -27.53 -6.19 -1.58
CA SER A 171 -26.23 -5.72 -1.15
C SER A 171 -25.33 -6.90 -0.81
N GLY A 172 -24.08 -6.80 -1.20
CA GLY A 172 -23.04 -7.78 -0.86
C GLY A 172 -21.74 -7.07 -0.53
N LYS A 173 -20.87 -7.74 0.22
CA LYS A 173 -19.57 -7.25 0.61
C LYS A 173 -18.49 -8.02 -0.13
N ILE A 174 -17.60 -7.31 -0.81
CA ILE A 174 -16.42 -7.91 -1.44
C ILE A 174 -15.26 -7.81 -0.46
N ASN A 175 -14.78 -8.95 0.00
CA ASN A 175 -13.59 -9.07 0.84
C ASN A 175 -12.40 -9.35 -0.06
N PHE A 176 -11.42 -8.44 -0.09
CA PHE A 176 -10.23 -8.59 -0.91
C PHE A 176 -9.15 -9.41 -0.21
N ASP A 177 -8.47 -10.23 -0.99
CA ASP A 177 -7.33 -11.01 -0.52
C ASP A 177 -6.08 -10.13 -0.35
N ASN A 178 -5.32 -10.40 0.71
CA ASN A 178 -4.02 -9.81 0.89
C ASN A 178 -3.03 -10.39 -0.11
N THR A 179 -2.22 -9.53 -0.73
CA THR A 179 -1.23 -9.94 -1.72
C THR A 179 0.17 -9.54 -1.30
N SER A 180 1.17 -10.28 -1.78
CA SER A 180 2.58 -9.92 -1.61
C SER A 180 3.26 -9.81 -2.96
N THR A 181 4.14 -8.81 -3.10
CA THR A 181 4.84 -8.52 -4.35
C THR A 181 6.29 -8.15 -4.07
N PHE A 182 7.17 -8.39 -5.06
CA PHE A 182 8.52 -7.82 -5.03
C PHE A 182 8.43 -6.29 -5.14
N ALA A 183 9.26 -5.60 -4.36
CA ALA A 183 9.31 -4.15 -4.33
C ALA A 183 10.73 -3.63 -4.45
N PHE A 184 10.89 -2.44 -5.04
CA PHE A 184 12.15 -1.71 -4.99
C PHE A 184 11.90 -0.22 -4.71
N GLN A 185 12.93 0.43 -4.15
CA GLN A 185 12.93 1.87 -3.90
C GLN A 185 14.21 2.52 -4.40
N LEU A 186 14.07 3.77 -4.83
CA LEU A 186 15.16 4.66 -5.20
C LEU A 186 14.85 6.04 -4.65
N GLY A 187 15.79 6.67 -3.94
CA GLY A 187 15.54 7.97 -3.34
C GLY A 187 16.77 8.83 -3.20
N VAL A 188 16.51 10.11 -3.00
CA VAL A 188 17.50 11.11 -2.63
C VAL A 188 16.98 11.92 -1.45
N GLY A 189 17.89 12.41 -0.60
CA GLY A 189 17.49 13.22 0.53
C GLY A 189 18.62 14.07 1.09
N LEU A 190 18.21 14.97 1.97
CA LEU A 190 19.08 15.82 2.75
C LEU A 190 18.94 15.42 4.22
N CYS A 191 20.06 15.44 4.92
CA CYS A 191 20.09 15.21 6.37
C CYS A 191 20.76 16.43 7.02
N PHE A 192 20.07 17.03 7.98
CA PHE A 192 20.46 18.23 8.70
C PHE A 192 20.88 17.85 10.11
N PHE A 193 22.03 18.31 10.55
CA PHE A 193 22.57 18.12 11.92
C PHE A 193 22.61 16.64 12.36
N ASN A 194 22.64 15.70 11.40
CA ASN A 194 22.52 14.25 11.63
C ASN A 194 21.22 13.79 12.33
N ARG A 195 20.22 14.67 12.44
CA ARG A 195 18.97 14.40 13.17
C ARG A 195 17.73 14.49 12.30
N LEU A 196 17.62 15.53 11.48
CA LEU A 196 16.45 15.75 10.63
C LEU A 196 16.78 15.36 9.19
N SER A 197 15.90 14.66 8.52
CA SER A 197 16.05 14.36 7.08
C SER A 197 14.80 14.71 6.31
N LEU A 198 15.01 15.19 5.09
CA LEU A 198 13.97 15.37 4.07
C LEU A 198 14.38 14.52 2.88
N ALA A 199 13.49 13.66 2.40
CA ALA A 199 13.76 12.77 1.29
C ALA A 199 12.62 12.74 0.27
N PHE A 200 12.98 12.46 -0.97
CA PHE A 200 12.07 12.18 -2.06
C PHE A 200 12.41 10.80 -2.62
N ILE A 201 11.47 9.86 -2.50
CA ILE A 201 11.70 8.46 -2.75
C ILE A 201 10.65 7.93 -3.71
N TYR A 202 11.09 7.24 -4.73
CA TYR A 202 10.26 6.47 -5.62
C TYR A 202 10.17 5.03 -5.11
N TYR A 203 8.96 4.53 -4.97
CA TYR A 203 8.66 3.13 -4.71
C TYR A 203 7.98 2.51 -5.92
N ASN A 204 8.46 1.35 -6.33
CA ASN A 204 7.71 0.40 -7.14
C ASN A 204 7.38 -0.78 -6.23
N LEU A 205 6.13 -0.90 -5.87
CA LEU A 205 5.63 -1.91 -4.93
C LEU A 205 5.10 -3.16 -5.66
N GLY A 206 5.47 -3.32 -6.93
CA GLY A 206 5.10 -4.46 -7.76
C GLY A 206 3.66 -4.43 -8.27
N THR A 207 3.33 -5.45 -9.02
CA THR A 207 2.01 -5.65 -9.62
C THR A 207 1.37 -6.89 -9.01
N ALA A 208 0.16 -6.77 -8.52
CA ALA A 208 -0.62 -7.86 -7.96
C ALA A 208 -1.99 -7.94 -8.62
N GLU A 209 -2.50 -9.13 -8.73
CA GLU A 209 -3.89 -9.39 -9.07
C GLU A 209 -4.76 -9.17 -7.82
N LEU A 210 -5.78 -8.33 -7.95
CA LEU A 210 -6.76 -8.12 -6.89
C LEU A 210 -7.82 -9.22 -7.00
N LYS A 211 -7.79 -10.13 -6.05
CA LYS A 211 -8.78 -11.20 -5.89
C LYS A 211 -9.59 -10.95 -4.65
N GLY A 212 -10.80 -11.46 -4.63
CA GLY A 212 -11.66 -11.37 -3.48
C GLY A 212 -12.83 -12.33 -3.60
N SER A 213 -13.56 -12.44 -2.51
CA SER A 213 -14.79 -13.24 -2.45
C SER A 213 -15.96 -12.34 -2.09
N LEU A 214 -17.10 -12.62 -2.70
CA LEU A 214 -18.35 -11.98 -2.35
C LEU A 214 -18.93 -12.69 -1.11
N GLU A 215 -19.08 -11.92 -0.04
CA GLU A 215 -19.80 -12.34 1.16
C GLU A 215 -21.23 -11.81 1.06
N SER A 216 -22.19 -12.70 0.91
CA SER A 216 -23.60 -12.34 0.75
C SER A 216 -24.30 -12.18 2.09
N ILE A 217 -25.26 -11.28 2.15
CA ILE A 217 -26.27 -11.22 3.21
C ILE A 217 -27.27 -12.37 2.98
N GLU A 218 -27.88 -12.92 4.03
CA GLU A 218 -28.73 -14.15 3.99
C GLU A 218 -29.77 -14.21 2.87
N SER A 219 -30.36 -13.08 2.50
CA SER A 219 -31.34 -12.98 1.39
C SER A 219 -30.76 -13.23 0.00
N MET A 220 -29.45 -13.12 -0.16
CA MET A 220 -28.75 -13.28 -1.42
C MET A 220 -28.23 -14.71 -1.63
N ASN A 221 -28.18 -15.52 -0.56
CA ASN A 221 -27.72 -16.92 -0.64
C ASN A 221 -28.58 -17.76 -1.56
N LEU A 222 -29.90 -17.57 -1.56
CA LEU A 222 -30.85 -18.27 -2.43
C LEU A 222 -30.63 -17.90 -3.91
N LEU A 223 -30.27 -16.63 -4.15
CA LEU A 223 -30.00 -16.12 -5.50
C LEU A 223 -28.65 -16.59 -6.02
N LEU A 224 -27.62 -16.60 -5.18
CA LEU A 224 -26.28 -17.10 -5.52
C LEU A 224 -26.27 -18.62 -5.74
N GLU A 225 -27.12 -19.37 -5.06
CA GLU A 225 -27.32 -20.80 -5.35
C GLU A 225 -27.92 -21.02 -6.75
N SER A 226 -28.75 -20.07 -7.24
CA SER A 226 -29.35 -20.15 -8.58
C SER A 226 -28.42 -19.68 -9.70
N ILE A 227 -27.43 -18.80 -9.40
CA ILE A 227 -26.52 -18.19 -10.40
C ILE A 227 -25.20 -18.96 -10.54
N GLY A 228 -24.85 -19.82 -9.59
CA GLY A 228 -23.66 -20.67 -9.62
C GLY A 228 -22.42 -20.07 -8.94
N GLU A 229 -21.40 -20.91 -8.72
CA GLU A 229 -20.18 -20.54 -8.00
C GLU A 229 -19.32 -19.48 -8.73
N GLU A 230 -19.50 -19.32 -10.03
CA GLU A 230 -18.70 -18.43 -10.89
C GLU A 230 -18.79 -16.93 -10.48
N TYR A 231 -19.87 -16.53 -9.82
CA TYR A 231 -20.09 -15.16 -9.36
C TYR A 231 -19.59 -14.89 -7.92
N ARG A 232 -19.11 -15.91 -7.22
CA ARG A 232 -18.59 -15.77 -5.85
C ARG A 232 -17.16 -15.28 -5.81
N GLU A 233 -16.40 -15.44 -6.88
CA GLU A 233 -15.03 -14.97 -6.98
C GLU A 233 -14.96 -13.63 -7.72
N PHE A 234 -14.41 -12.63 -7.06
CA PHE A 234 -14.11 -11.34 -7.67
C PHE A 234 -12.65 -11.31 -8.09
N THR A 235 -12.40 -11.09 -9.37
CA THR A 235 -11.05 -10.88 -9.90
C THR A 235 -11.01 -9.55 -10.64
N ASN A 236 -10.30 -8.59 -10.08
CA ASN A 236 -10.12 -7.28 -10.70
C ASN A 236 -8.69 -7.17 -11.23
N GLY A 237 -8.40 -7.64 -12.39
CA GLY A 237 -7.15 -7.52 -13.10
C GLY A 237 -5.87 -7.26 -12.29
N LYS A 238 -4.75 -7.05 -12.96
CA LYS A 238 -3.45 -6.80 -12.34
C LYS A 238 -3.28 -5.30 -12.08
N VAL A 239 -3.08 -4.91 -10.84
CA VAL A 239 -2.84 -3.52 -10.42
C VAL A 239 -1.39 -3.34 -10.00
N GLY A 240 -0.65 -2.52 -10.75
CA GLY A 240 0.70 -2.08 -10.38
C GLY A 240 0.63 -0.96 -9.36
N ALA A 241 1.44 -0.99 -8.29
CA ALA A 241 1.55 0.10 -7.34
C ALA A 241 2.92 0.77 -7.43
N SER A 242 2.92 2.00 -7.95
CA SER A 242 4.09 2.87 -7.97
C SER A 242 3.74 4.23 -7.39
N MET A 243 4.65 4.79 -6.60
CA MET A 243 4.41 6.09 -5.97
C MET A 243 5.71 6.81 -5.64
N PHE A 244 5.62 8.14 -5.60
CA PHE A 244 6.61 8.96 -4.93
C PHE A 244 6.19 9.21 -3.49
N VAL A 245 7.19 9.30 -2.60
CA VAL A 245 6.99 9.64 -1.18
C VAL A 245 7.90 10.80 -0.83
N MET A 246 7.31 11.92 -0.42
CA MET A 246 8.04 13.01 0.22
C MET A 246 8.06 12.74 1.71
N ARG A 247 9.23 12.48 2.27
CA ARG A 247 9.42 11.92 3.61
C ARG A 247 10.22 12.87 4.49
N LEU A 248 9.68 13.17 5.67
CA LEU A 248 10.38 13.85 6.76
C LEU A 248 10.77 12.79 7.80
N GLY A 249 12.03 12.79 8.22
CA GLY A 249 12.55 11.79 9.17
C GLY A 249 13.34 12.41 10.31
N TRP A 250 13.26 11.74 11.46
CA TRP A 250 14.06 12.06 12.64
C TRP A 250 14.99 10.88 12.94
N HIS A 251 16.29 11.16 13.09
CA HIS A 251 17.34 10.19 13.36
C HIS A 251 17.76 10.23 14.83
N PHE A 252 17.98 9.05 15.39
CA PHE A 252 18.44 8.84 16.77
C PHE A 252 19.82 8.23 16.80
#